data_c0caba782b5dcafbaa858683fdacbd74
#
_entry.id   c0caba782b5dcafbaa858683fdacbd74
#
_cell.length_a   1.000
_cell.length_b   1.000
_cell.length_c   1.000
_cell.angle_alpha   90.00
_cell.angle_beta   90.00
_cell.angle_gamma   90.00
#
_symmetry.space_group_name_H-M   'P 1'
#
loop_
_entity.id
_entity.type
_entity.pdbx_description
1 polymer ?
#
loop_
_entity_poly.entity_id
_entity_poly.type
_entity_poly.pdbx_seq_one_letter_code
_entity_poly.pdbx_strand_id
1 'polypeptide(L)'
;TLSYIIRDHDRAKFEARKENMLKWAAEINKKYGEETVTVELKDQYYNMREKIEPVMHIIDIAFKAMEEAGVTPKVKAIRGGTDGAQLSFKGLPCPNIFAGGLNFHGRYEFAPIQSLEKAMMVVVKISELVAR
;
A
#
# COMPACT_ATOMS: atom_id res chain seq x y z
N THR A 1 0.22 3.36 27.96
CA THR A 1 0.28 3.81 26.56
C THR A 1 -0.48 2.86 25.68
N LEU A 2 -1.31 3.38 24.78
CA LEU A 2 -2.03 2.62 23.76
C LEU A 2 -1.51 3.04 22.39
N SER A 3 -1.27 2.08 21.51
CA SER A 3 -0.83 2.33 20.14
C SER A 3 -1.91 1.92 19.16
N TYR A 4 -2.29 2.84 18.28
CA TYR A 4 -3.30 2.63 17.25
C TYR A 4 -2.72 2.84 15.86
N ILE A 5 -3.25 2.15 14.88
CA ILE A 5 -2.94 2.38 13.48
C ILE A 5 -4.23 2.82 12.78
N ILE A 6 -4.24 4.05 12.27
CA ILE A 6 -5.34 4.58 11.46
C ILE A 6 -5.03 4.31 9.99
N ARG A 7 -5.97 3.71 9.27
CA ARG A 7 -5.83 3.38 7.85
C ARG A 7 -7.11 3.69 7.09
N ASP A 8 -6.95 4.29 5.93
CA ASP A 8 -7.98 4.37 4.89
C ASP A 8 -7.29 4.54 3.54
N HIS A 9 -7.92 4.06 2.46
CA HIS A 9 -7.43 4.26 1.08
C HIS A 9 -7.84 5.62 0.54
N ASP A 10 -8.93 6.18 1.05
CA ASP A 10 -9.43 7.50 0.70
C ASP A 10 -8.82 8.56 1.62
N ARG A 11 -8.24 9.61 1.04
CA ARG A 11 -7.54 10.66 1.79
C ARG A 11 -8.48 11.41 2.74
N ALA A 12 -9.66 11.79 2.27
CA ALA A 12 -10.60 12.54 3.08
C ALA A 12 -11.11 11.73 4.28
N LYS A 13 -11.40 10.43 4.06
CA LYS A 13 -11.77 9.51 5.14
C LYS A 13 -10.64 9.29 6.13
N PHE A 14 -9.41 9.20 5.64
CA PHE A 14 -8.22 9.08 6.49
C PHE A 14 -8.07 10.28 7.43
N GLU A 15 -8.16 11.50 6.90
CA GLU A 15 -8.08 12.72 7.72
C GLU A 15 -9.26 12.81 8.71
N ALA A 16 -10.48 12.48 8.28
CA ALA A 16 -11.64 12.46 9.18
C ALA A 16 -11.47 11.47 10.34
N ARG A 17 -10.82 10.32 10.14
CA ARG A 17 -10.50 9.37 11.21
C ARG A 17 -9.50 9.95 12.22
N LYS A 18 -8.51 10.70 11.77
CA LYS A 18 -7.55 11.39 12.64
C LYS A 18 -8.24 12.46 13.48
N GLU A 19 -9.09 13.27 12.84
CA GLU A 19 -9.90 14.28 13.53
C GLU A 19 -10.81 13.67 14.60
N ASN A 20 -11.46 12.55 14.29
CA ASN A 20 -12.30 11.84 15.25
C ASN A 20 -11.51 11.35 16.48
N MET A 21 -10.29 10.87 16.29
CA MET A 21 -9.42 10.47 17.40
C MET A 21 -9.14 11.66 18.34
N LEU A 22 -8.84 12.83 17.78
CA LEU A 22 -8.63 14.06 18.56
C LEU A 22 -9.91 14.50 19.28
N LYS A 23 -11.07 14.44 18.62
CA LYS A 23 -12.37 14.77 19.22
C LYS A 23 -12.68 13.87 20.41
N TRP A 24 -12.51 12.55 20.26
CA TRP A 24 -12.76 11.61 21.35
C TRP A 24 -11.82 11.83 22.54
N ALA A 25 -10.55 12.13 22.29
CA ALA A 25 -9.62 12.49 23.36
C ALA A 25 -10.05 13.74 24.10
N ALA A 26 -10.50 14.78 23.37
CA ALA A 26 -11.02 16.00 23.98
C ALA A 26 -12.30 15.76 24.81
N GLU A 27 -13.21 14.91 24.35
CA GLU A 27 -14.41 14.53 25.12
C GLU A 27 -14.07 13.77 26.41
N ILE A 28 -13.08 12.88 26.36
CA ILE A 28 -12.59 12.16 27.54
C ILE A 28 -11.96 13.15 28.53
N ASN A 29 -11.12 14.06 28.06
CA ASN A 29 -10.47 15.07 28.88
C ASN A 29 -11.50 16.02 29.55
N LYS A 30 -12.55 16.39 28.81
CA LYS A 30 -13.64 17.19 29.37
C LYS A 30 -14.38 16.47 30.51
N LYS A 31 -14.50 15.14 30.41
CA LYS A 31 -15.24 14.33 31.39
C LYS A 31 -14.40 13.96 32.61
N TYR A 32 -13.13 13.66 32.43
CA TYR A 32 -12.28 13.07 33.47
C TYR A 32 -11.14 13.97 33.96
N GLY A 33 -10.99 15.15 33.38
CA GLY A 33 -9.94 16.12 33.68
C GLY A 33 -8.95 16.30 32.54
N GLU A 34 -8.33 17.47 32.47
CA GLU A 34 -7.31 17.79 31.47
C GLU A 34 -6.14 16.81 31.52
N GLU A 35 -5.56 16.52 30.37
CA GLU A 35 -4.41 15.62 30.20
C GLU A 35 -4.66 14.14 30.58
N THR A 36 -5.94 13.73 30.84
CA THR A 36 -6.28 12.31 31.04
C THR A 36 -5.87 11.45 29.83
N VAL A 37 -6.04 11.99 28.62
CA VAL A 37 -5.60 11.37 27.35
C VAL A 37 -4.84 12.39 26.54
N THR A 38 -3.61 12.06 26.19
CA THR A 38 -2.79 12.78 25.22
C THR A 38 -2.70 11.97 23.92
N VAL A 39 -2.96 12.61 22.78
CA VAL A 39 -2.89 11.95 21.46
C VAL A 39 -1.72 12.51 20.68
N GLU A 40 -0.82 11.65 20.29
CA GLU A 40 0.25 11.94 19.33
C GLU A 40 -0.10 11.27 17.98
N LEU A 41 -0.24 12.07 16.92
CA LEU A 41 -0.49 11.60 15.57
C LEU A 41 0.78 11.69 14.74
N LYS A 42 1.16 10.59 14.11
CA LYS A 42 2.34 10.54 13.24
C LYS A 42 1.98 9.86 11.92
N ASP A 43 2.02 10.62 10.84
CA ASP A 43 1.84 10.09 9.50
C ASP A 43 3.10 9.34 9.05
N GLN A 44 2.93 8.13 8.53
CA GLN A 44 4.03 7.30 8.02
C GLN A 44 4.10 7.35 6.50
N TYR A 45 2.97 7.16 5.82
CA TYR A 45 2.83 7.18 4.36
C TYR A 45 1.36 7.32 4.00
N TYR A 46 1.11 7.67 2.73
CA TYR A 46 -0.23 7.78 2.16
C TYR A 46 -0.45 6.76 1.04
N ASN A 47 -1.65 6.75 0.43
CA ASN A 47 -1.91 5.90 -0.71
C ASN A 47 -1.04 6.32 -1.90
N MET A 48 -0.19 5.41 -2.39
CA MET A 48 0.70 5.69 -3.52
C MET A 48 -0.03 6.01 -4.82
N ARG A 49 -1.32 5.71 -4.92
CA ARG A 49 -2.13 5.94 -6.11
C ARG A 49 -2.00 7.39 -6.62
N GLU A 50 -1.99 8.38 -5.74
CA GLU A 50 -1.82 9.79 -6.10
C GLU A 50 -0.47 10.09 -6.82
N LYS A 51 0.54 9.25 -6.60
CA LYS A 51 1.86 9.35 -7.24
C LYS A 51 1.97 8.51 -8.52
N ILE A 52 1.12 7.49 -8.65
CA ILE A 52 1.10 6.59 -9.80
C ILE A 52 0.18 7.13 -10.92
N GLU A 53 -0.95 7.75 -10.58
CA GLU A 53 -1.90 8.29 -11.56
C GLU A 53 -1.27 9.20 -12.63
N PRO A 54 -0.32 10.10 -12.34
CA PRO A 54 0.34 10.90 -13.37
C PRO A 54 1.23 10.11 -14.34
N VAL A 55 1.58 8.87 -14.01
CA VAL A 55 2.52 8.02 -14.76
C VAL A 55 1.94 6.64 -15.06
N MET A 56 0.64 6.57 -15.39
CA MET A 56 -0.08 5.31 -15.62
C MET A 56 0.55 4.40 -16.68
N HIS A 57 1.36 4.93 -17.60
CA HIS A 57 2.08 4.13 -18.60
C HIS A 57 2.93 3.01 -17.98
N ILE A 58 3.44 3.18 -16.74
CA ILE A 58 4.19 2.11 -16.05
C ILE A 58 3.28 0.94 -15.65
N ILE A 59 2.00 1.21 -15.36
CA ILE A 59 0.99 0.18 -15.10
C ILE A 59 0.63 -0.55 -16.39
N ASP A 60 0.48 0.18 -17.50
CA ASP A 60 0.17 -0.41 -18.81
C ASP A 60 1.28 -1.37 -19.26
N ILE A 61 2.56 -0.99 -19.05
CA ILE A 61 3.71 -1.87 -19.30
C ILE A 61 3.64 -3.14 -18.43
N ALA A 62 3.34 -2.98 -17.13
CA ALA A 62 3.23 -4.11 -16.22
C ALA A 62 2.06 -5.05 -16.63
N PHE A 63 0.93 -4.51 -17.05
CA PHE A 63 -0.20 -5.31 -17.53
C PHE A 63 0.16 -6.09 -18.78
N LYS A 64 0.77 -5.43 -19.77
CA LYS A 64 1.24 -6.09 -20.97
C LYS A 64 2.24 -7.21 -20.66
N ALA A 65 3.19 -6.95 -19.77
CA ALA A 65 4.16 -7.95 -19.33
C ALA A 65 3.49 -9.16 -18.66
N MET A 66 2.47 -8.94 -17.84
CA MET A 66 1.67 -10.01 -17.22
C MET A 66 0.94 -10.83 -18.27
N GLU A 67 0.27 -10.19 -19.23
CA GLU A 67 -0.43 -10.88 -20.33
C GLU A 67 0.52 -11.71 -21.18
N GLU A 68 1.69 -11.18 -21.57
CA GLU A 68 2.72 -11.90 -22.30
C GLU A 68 3.30 -13.08 -21.49
N ALA A 69 3.30 -13.00 -20.16
CA ALA A 69 3.67 -14.11 -19.28
C ALA A 69 2.53 -15.10 -19.00
N GLY A 70 1.35 -14.90 -19.63
CA GLY A 70 0.16 -15.74 -19.40
C GLY A 70 -0.44 -15.57 -18.01
N VAL A 71 -0.40 -14.35 -17.47
CA VAL A 71 -0.98 -13.97 -16.18
C VAL A 71 -2.05 -12.91 -16.41
N THR A 72 -3.25 -13.12 -15.91
CA THR A 72 -4.33 -12.13 -15.97
C THR A 72 -4.11 -11.04 -14.92
N PRO A 73 -3.90 -9.77 -15.32
CA PRO A 73 -3.71 -8.67 -14.38
C PRO A 73 -4.96 -8.45 -13.50
N LYS A 74 -4.75 -8.20 -12.20
CA LYS A 74 -5.82 -7.80 -11.28
C LYS A 74 -5.30 -6.71 -10.35
N VAL A 75 -5.97 -5.56 -10.36
CA VAL A 75 -5.68 -4.49 -9.41
C VAL A 75 -6.43 -4.73 -8.11
N LYS A 76 -5.71 -4.75 -7.00
CA LYS A 76 -6.28 -4.89 -5.66
C LYS A 76 -5.68 -3.87 -4.72
N ALA A 77 -6.51 -3.32 -3.85
CA ALA A 77 -6.03 -2.49 -2.75
C ALA A 77 -5.27 -3.34 -1.72
N ILE A 78 -4.14 -2.83 -1.23
CA ILE A 78 -3.34 -3.44 -0.18
C ILE A 78 -3.57 -2.68 1.12
N ARG A 79 -3.84 -3.38 2.22
CA ARG A 79 -4.06 -2.76 3.54
C ARG A 79 -2.77 -2.35 4.25
N GLY A 80 -1.66 -2.99 3.93
CA GLY A 80 -0.36 -2.72 4.52
C GLY A 80 0.40 -1.61 3.80
N GLY A 81 1.40 -1.05 4.47
CA GLY A 81 2.42 -0.23 3.82
C GLY A 81 3.39 -1.09 3.03
N THR A 82 3.96 -0.51 1.99
CA THR A 82 4.99 -1.14 1.17
C THR A 82 6.12 -0.17 0.94
N ASP A 83 7.30 -0.68 0.64
CA ASP A 83 8.45 0.16 0.26
C ASP A 83 8.12 0.99 -0.98
N GLY A 84 7.32 0.43 -1.91
CA GLY A 84 6.84 1.15 -3.08
C GLY A 84 6.02 2.41 -2.74
N ALA A 85 5.21 2.37 -1.68
CA ALA A 85 4.50 3.57 -1.21
C ALA A 85 5.50 4.63 -0.73
N GLN A 86 6.49 4.26 0.07
CA GLN A 86 7.50 5.20 0.57
C GLN A 86 8.36 5.77 -0.56
N LEU A 87 8.79 4.93 -1.51
CA LEU A 87 9.57 5.35 -2.67
C LEU A 87 8.78 6.31 -3.56
N SER A 88 7.49 6.05 -3.75
CA SER A 88 6.62 6.91 -4.55
C SER A 88 6.52 8.33 -3.97
N PHE A 89 6.46 8.47 -2.65
CA PHE A 89 6.47 9.78 -1.98
C PHE A 89 7.84 10.45 -1.91
N LYS A 90 8.91 9.70 -2.18
CA LYS A 90 10.28 10.24 -2.34
C LYS A 90 10.61 10.64 -3.78
N GLY A 91 9.64 10.56 -4.70
CA GLY A 91 9.79 10.98 -6.09
C GLY A 91 10.06 9.85 -7.08
N LEU A 92 10.01 8.58 -6.65
CA LEU A 92 10.12 7.40 -7.52
C LEU A 92 8.77 6.67 -7.53
N PRO A 93 7.88 6.91 -8.50
CA PRO A 93 6.62 6.17 -8.62
C PRO A 93 6.89 4.66 -8.74
N CYS A 94 6.49 3.91 -7.72
CA CYS A 94 6.86 2.51 -7.57
C CYS A 94 5.64 1.65 -7.22
N PRO A 95 4.83 1.25 -8.24
CA PRO A 95 3.71 0.35 -8.01
C PRO A 95 4.18 -1.05 -7.63
N ASN A 96 3.35 -1.78 -6.88
CA ASN A 96 3.68 -3.15 -6.51
C ASN A 96 3.14 -4.14 -7.54
N ILE A 97 3.92 -5.16 -7.84
CA ILE A 97 3.50 -6.35 -8.59
C ILE A 97 3.45 -7.56 -7.65
N PHE A 98 2.81 -8.64 -8.09
CA PHE A 98 2.74 -9.87 -7.30
C PHE A 98 4.11 -10.56 -7.19
N ALA A 99 4.35 -11.22 -6.04
CA ALA A 99 5.56 -12.01 -5.79
C ALA A 99 5.31 -13.53 -5.89
N GLY A 100 4.06 -13.95 -6.04
CA GLY A 100 3.68 -15.37 -6.14
C GLY A 100 3.43 -16.07 -4.80
N GLY A 101 3.60 -15.38 -3.68
CA GLY A 101 3.31 -15.93 -2.36
C GLY A 101 1.82 -15.91 -2.00
N LEU A 102 1.45 -16.75 -1.05
CA LEU A 102 0.10 -16.90 -0.51
C LEU A 102 0.13 -16.92 1.01
N ASN A 103 -0.97 -16.53 1.64
CA ASN A 103 -1.14 -16.51 3.10
C ASN A 103 -0.09 -15.65 3.84
N PHE A 104 0.32 -14.54 3.25
CA PHE A 104 1.30 -13.62 3.81
C PHE A 104 1.02 -13.27 5.27
N HIS A 105 2.06 -13.28 6.09
CA HIS A 105 2.02 -13.10 7.55
C HIS A 105 1.22 -14.17 8.29
N GLY A 106 0.80 -15.21 7.60
CA GLY A 106 0.07 -16.32 8.19
C GLY A 106 0.99 -17.47 8.62
N ARG A 107 0.48 -18.30 9.54
CA ARG A 107 1.18 -19.52 10.00
C ARG A 107 1.49 -20.49 8.85
N TYR A 108 0.69 -20.46 7.80
CA TYR A 108 0.80 -21.33 6.62
C TYR A 108 1.17 -20.52 5.37
N GLU A 109 2.06 -19.55 5.53
CA GLU A 109 2.61 -18.80 4.42
C GLU A 109 3.45 -19.70 3.53
N PHE A 110 3.23 -19.64 2.22
CA PHE A 110 3.97 -20.42 1.24
C PHE A 110 4.00 -19.73 -0.12
N ALA A 111 4.92 -20.15 -0.97
CA ALA A 111 5.02 -19.68 -2.35
C ALA A 111 5.12 -20.89 -3.30
N PRO A 112 4.10 -21.16 -4.14
CA PRO A 112 4.19 -22.18 -5.19
C PRO A 112 5.30 -21.83 -6.18
N ILE A 113 6.12 -22.82 -6.56
CA ILE A 113 7.22 -22.63 -7.52
C ILE A 113 6.70 -22.01 -8.83
N GLN A 114 5.59 -22.50 -9.35
CA GLN A 114 4.98 -22.01 -10.59
C GLN A 114 4.58 -20.52 -10.49
N SER A 115 4.14 -20.06 -9.32
CA SER A 115 3.80 -18.66 -9.08
C SER A 115 5.05 -17.78 -9.01
N LEU A 116 6.14 -18.26 -8.42
CA LEU A 116 7.44 -17.59 -8.40
C LEU A 116 8.03 -17.47 -9.81
N GLU A 117 7.99 -18.53 -10.60
CA GLU A 117 8.41 -18.51 -12.00
C GLU A 117 7.63 -17.46 -12.81
N LYS A 118 6.31 -17.39 -12.63
CA LYS A 118 5.49 -16.36 -13.28
C LYS A 118 5.86 -14.95 -12.83
N ALA A 119 6.09 -14.73 -11.55
CA ALA A 119 6.53 -13.43 -11.05
C ALA A 119 7.89 -13.03 -11.65
N MET A 120 8.84 -13.94 -11.71
CA MET A 120 10.14 -13.73 -12.37
C MET A 120 9.97 -13.38 -13.85
N MET A 121 9.17 -14.15 -14.59
CA MET A 121 8.92 -13.89 -16.01
C MET A 121 8.32 -12.52 -16.27
N VAL A 122 7.40 -12.06 -15.41
CA VAL A 122 6.82 -10.70 -15.51
C VAL A 122 7.89 -9.63 -15.36
N VAL A 123 8.82 -9.77 -14.42
CA VAL A 123 9.95 -8.82 -14.26
C VAL A 123 10.82 -8.78 -15.51
N VAL A 124 11.16 -9.94 -16.07
CA VAL A 124 11.93 -10.03 -17.33
C VAL A 124 11.17 -9.34 -18.47
N LYS A 125 9.86 -9.62 -18.61
CA LYS A 125 9.04 -9.00 -19.65
C LYS A 125 8.91 -7.48 -19.51
N ILE A 126 8.78 -6.96 -18.29
CA ILE A 126 8.82 -5.51 -18.05
C ILE A 126 10.13 -4.93 -18.57
N SER A 127 11.26 -5.55 -18.24
CA SER A 127 12.59 -5.10 -18.69
C SER A 127 12.73 -5.12 -20.22
N GLU A 128 12.23 -6.16 -20.88
CA GLU A 128 12.21 -6.27 -22.35
C GLU A 128 11.34 -5.18 -23.00
N LEU A 129 10.17 -4.87 -22.40
CA LEU A 129 9.24 -3.86 -22.93
C LEU A 129 9.76 -2.43 -22.75
N VAL A 130 10.52 -2.16 -21.68
CA VAL A 130 11.12 -0.84 -21.41
C VAL A 130 12.36 -0.62 -22.28
N ALA A 131 13.08 -1.67 -22.67
CA ALA A 131 14.29 -1.57 -23.49
C ALA A 131 14.02 -1.35 -25.00
N ARG A 132 12.77 -1.40 -25.43
CA ARG A 132 12.33 -1.17 -26.84
C ARG A 132 12.02 0.30 -27.10
#